data_7b27f9dfa8bb18973171afd269e99bb7
#
_entry.id   7b27f9dfa8bb18973171afd269e99bb7
#
_cell.length_a   1.000
_cell.length_b   1.000
_cell.length_c   1.000
_cell.angle_alpha   90.00
_cell.angle_beta   90.00
_cell.angle_gamma   90.00
#
_symmetry.space_group_name_H-M   'P 1'
#
loop_
_entity.id
_entity.type
_entity.pdbx_description
1 polymer ?
#
loop_
_entity_poly.entity_id
_entity_poly.type
_entity_poly.pdbx_seq_one_letter_code
_entity_poly.pdbx_strand_id
1 'polypeptide(L)'
;MAQVQAQSLPTITPESPPRLEVRRISKRFGGLQALKDVNLTHEGGILGLIGPNGAGKTTLFNIISGFLKPTEGVVIFDGQTIHKRRPHQIVELGIARTFQIVKPFGDMTVRENTISGLGMPIYPRWQALVQRYRTPDTLHASDAIMALTDLTAWAETRADSLPIGLQRRLEIARALATGPRLLLLDEPAAGLTASEAEELAQLIRTLNAQGISIIVIEHNMTFAMGLCHRIVVLAQGEIIAQGSPDQVRHDERVINAYLGQEDADA
;
A
#
# COMPACT_ATOMS: atom_id res chain seq x y z
N MET A 1 0.19 17.78 35.54
CA MET A 1 -0.90 17.68 34.54
C MET A 1 -0.32 18.18 33.22
N ALA A 2 0.19 17.28 32.36
CA ALA A 2 0.66 17.62 31.03
C ALA A 2 -0.56 17.60 30.11
N GLN A 3 -0.90 18.75 29.55
CA GLN A 3 -1.92 18.87 28.50
C GLN A 3 -1.43 18.05 27.30
N VAL A 4 -2.10 16.92 27.03
CA VAL A 4 -1.99 16.23 25.76
C VAL A 4 -2.69 17.14 24.76
N GLN A 5 -1.93 17.80 23.90
CA GLN A 5 -2.44 18.50 22.73
C GLN A 5 -3.29 17.50 21.95
N ALA A 6 -4.58 17.81 21.77
CA ALA A 6 -5.46 17.12 20.85
C ALA A 6 -4.77 17.14 19.48
N GLN A 7 -4.21 16.01 19.07
CA GLN A 7 -3.82 15.81 17.69
C GLN A 7 -5.15 15.77 16.93
N SER A 8 -5.48 16.90 16.27
CA SER A 8 -6.43 16.93 15.18
C SER A 8 -6.16 15.74 14.27
N LEU A 9 -7.23 15.18 13.67
CA LEU A 9 -7.09 14.24 12.55
C LEU A 9 -5.86 14.63 11.76
N PRO A 10 -4.97 13.68 11.38
CA PRO A 10 -3.85 14.03 10.54
C PRO A 10 -4.43 14.75 9.33
N THR A 11 -4.23 16.07 9.30
CA THR A 11 -4.65 16.89 8.17
C THR A 11 -3.78 16.40 7.04
N ILE A 12 -4.35 15.56 6.16
CA ILE A 12 -3.69 15.04 4.96
C ILE A 12 -3.63 16.21 3.97
N THR A 13 -2.78 17.16 4.26
CA THR A 13 -2.37 18.22 3.34
C THR A 13 -0.86 18.29 3.41
N PRO A 14 -0.15 17.38 2.73
CA PRO A 14 1.28 17.57 2.56
C PRO A 14 1.47 18.84 1.72
N GLU A 15 2.34 19.73 2.14
CA GLU A 15 2.75 20.92 1.35
C GLU A 15 3.30 20.52 -0.02
N SER A 16 3.74 19.27 -0.18
CA SER A 16 4.14 18.63 -1.44
C SER A 16 3.91 17.11 -1.35
N PRO A 17 3.62 16.42 -2.49
CA PRO A 17 3.51 14.97 -2.51
C PRO A 17 4.84 14.34 -2.06
N PRO A 18 4.79 13.20 -1.33
CA PRO A 18 6.00 12.52 -0.87
C PRO A 18 6.78 11.95 -2.05
N ARG A 19 8.11 12.00 -1.95
CA ARG A 19 9.00 11.47 -2.97
C ARG A 19 9.62 10.15 -2.51
N LEU A 20 9.35 9.08 -3.24
CA LEU A 20 10.02 7.79 -3.09
C LEU A 20 11.03 7.60 -4.23
N GLU A 21 12.26 7.24 -3.87
CA GLU A 21 13.30 6.89 -4.82
C GLU A 21 13.86 5.50 -4.50
N VAL A 22 13.85 4.65 -5.50
CA VAL A 22 14.50 3.34 -5.51
C VAL A 22 15.69 3.46 -6.46
N ARG A 23 16.91 3.31 -5.95
CA ARG A 23 18.14 3.51 -6.72
C ARG A 23 18.97 2.24 -6.73
N ARG A 24 19.12 1.64 -7.92
CA ARG A 24 19.93 0.45 -8.21
C ARG A 24 19.65 -0.71 -7.26
N ILE A 25 18.37 -0.93 -6.94
CA ILE A 25 18.00 -2.04 -6.05
C ILE A 25 18.21 -3.37 -6.74
N SER A 26 19.08 -4.19 -6.13
CA SER A 26 19.24 -5.59 -6.48
C SER A 26 18.95 -6.48 -5.27
N LYS A 27 18.36 -7.66 -5.53
CA LYS A 27 18.08 -8.66 -4.49
C LYS A 27 18.38 -10.06 -4.98
N ARG A 28 19.22 -10.78 -4.22
CA ARG A 28 19.53 -12.18 -4.43
C ARG A 28 19.06 -13.03 -3.26
N PHE A 29 18.57 -14.22 -3.56
CA PHE A 29 18.24 -15.27 -2.61
C PHE A 29 19.05 -16.52 -3.01
N GLY A 30 20.19 -16.75 -2.34
CA GLY A 30 21.13 -17.77 -2.81
C GLY A 30 21.56 -17.51 -4.27
N GLY A 31 21.31 -18.47 -5.14
CA GLY A 31 21.59 -18.35 -6.58
C GLY A 31 20.57 -17.59 -7.41
N LEU A 32 19.36 -17.34 -6.86
CA LEU A 32 18.29 -16.67 -7.58
C LEU A 32 18.41 -15.14 -7.43
N GLN A 33 18.46 -14.43 -8.56
CA GLN A 33 18.39 -12.96 -8.59
C GLN A 33 16.95 -12.52 -8.82
N ALA A 34 16.29 -12.06 -7.76
CA ALA A 34 14.88 -11.64 -7.78
C ALA A 34 14.69 -10.19 -8.25
N LEU A 35 15.69 -9.32 -8.05
CA LEU A 35 15.71 -7.95 -8.58
C LEU A 35 17.12 -7.62 -9.07
N LYS A 36 17.20 -6.88 -10.18
CA LYS A 36 18.45 -6.52 -10.83
C LYS A 36 18.42 -5.05 -11.26
N ASP A 37 19.22 -4.23 -10.61
CA ASP A 37 19.43 -2.80 -10.88
C ASP A 37 18.13 -1.99 -11.06
N VAL A 38 17.12 -2.24 -10.22
CA VAL A 38 15.81 -1.56 -10.30
C VAL A 38 15.94 -0.10 -9.89
N ASN A 39 15.51 0.79 -10.78
CA ASN A 39 15.50 2.24 -10.58
C ASN A 39 14.09 2.77 -10.78
N LEU A 40 13.49 3.38 -9.74
CA LEU A 40 12.13 3.89 -9.76
C LEU A 40 12.05 5.17 -8.93
N THR A 41 11.34 6.18 -9.46
CA THR A 41 10.96 7.40 -8.71
C THR A 41 9.45 7.55 -8.74
N HIS A 42 8.85 7.89 -7.60
CA HIS A 42 7.43 8.20 -7.47
C HIS A 42 7.25 9.49 -6.68
N GLU A 43 6.54 10.46 -7.25
CA GLU A 43 6.38 11.82 -6.73
C GLU A 43 4.90 12.20 -6.64
N GLY A 44 4.07 11.28 -6.17
CA GLY A 44 2.63 11.48 -6.04
C GLY A 44 1.80 10.83 -7.13
N GLY A 45 0.48 10.92 -6.99
CA GLY A 45 -0.45 10.22 -7.87
C GLY A 45 -0.58 8.73 -7.57
N ILE A 46 -1.09 7.98 -8.54
CA ILE A 46 -1.27 6.52 -8.46
C ILE A 46 -0.33 5.86 -9.46
N LEU A 47 0.64 5.09 -8.95
CA LEU A 47 1.59 4.30 -9.73
C LEU A 47 1.19 2.83 -9.73
N GLY A 48 1.05 2.22 -10.90
CA GLY A 48 0.90 0.77 -11.05
C GLY A 48 2.26 0.09 -11.20
N LEU A 49 2.55 -0.90 -10.38
CA LEU A 49 3.67 -1.83 -10.54
C LEU A 49 3.11 -3.16 -11.02
N ILE A 50 3.21 -3.42 -12.31
CA ILE A 50 2.67 -4.61 -12.95
C ILE A 50 3.78 -5.53 -13.47
N GLY A 51 3.41 -6.70 -13.90
CA GLY A 51 4.33 -7.69 -14.50
C GLY A 51 3.89 -9.11 -14.18
N PRO A 52 4.48 -10.08 -14.86
CA PRO A 52 4.18 -11.50 -14.68
C PRO A 52 4.44 -12.00 -13.25
N ASN A 53 3.94 -13.21 -12.95
CA ASN A 53 4.24 -13.89 -11.69
C ASN A 53 5.75 -14.15 -11.59
N GLY A 54 6.30 -13.96 -10.38
CA GLY A 54 7.76 -14.10 -10.20
C GLY A 54 8.60 -12.93 -10.71
N ALA A 55 8.01 -11.86 -11.28
CA ALA A 55 8.76 -10.71 -11.79
C ALA A 55 9.55 -9.91 -10.73
N GLY A 56 9.26 -10.12 -9.44
CA GLY A 56 9.93 -9.42 -8.34
C GLY A 56 9.10 -8.30 -7.67
N LYS A 57 7.84 -8.09 -8.07
CA LYS A 57 6.94 -7.03 -7.55
C LYS A 57 6.84 -7.04 -6.02
N THR A 58 6.46 -8.17 -5.45
CA THR A 58 6.33 -8.35 -4.00
C THR A 58 7.69 -8.23 -3.30
N THR A 59 8.78 -8.64 -3.95
CA THR A 59 10.14 -8.47 -3.42
C THR A 59 10.48 -6.98 -3.29
N LEU A 60 10.14 -6.17 -4.30
CA LEU A 60 10.35 -4.72 -4.26
C LEU A 60 9.51 -4.06 -3.17
N PHE A 61 8.23 -4.42 -3.03
CA PHE A 61 7.37 -3.93 -1.94
C PHE A 61 7.91 -4.31 -0.56
N ASN A 62 8.39 -5.54 -0.39
CA ASN A 62 9.01 -5.98 0.85
C ASN A 62 10.26 -5.16 1.21
N ILE A 63 11.02 -4.71 0.20
CA ILE A 63 12.19 -3.85 0.41
C ILE A 63 11.74 -2.43 0.79
N ILE A 64 10.78 -1.84 0.09
CA ILE A 64 10.27 -0.49 0.38
C ILE A 64 9.65 -0.43 1.78
N SER A 65 8.89 -1.46 2.18
CA SER A 65 8.22 -1.54 3.47
C SER A 65 9.08 -2.11 4.61
N GLY A 66 10.37 -2.40 4.38
CA GLY A 66 11.34 -2.82 5.40
C GLY A 66 11.23 -4.26 5.88
N PHE A 67 10.40 -5.09 5.25
CA PHE A 67 10.33 -6.53 5.53
C PHE A 67 11.52 -7.29 4.95
N LEU A 68 12.19 -6.71 3.95
CA LEU A 68 13.34 -7.31 3.29
C LEU A 68 14.43 -6.25 3.08
N LYS A 69 15.69 -6.63 3.29
CA LYS A 69 16.83 -5.79 2.95
C LYS A 69 17.28 -6.07 1.51
N PRO A 70 17.60 -5.05 0.72
CA PRO A 70 18.23 -5.25 -0.59
C PRO A 70 19.62 -5.85 -0.42
N THR A 71 20.13 -6.51 -1.46
CA THR A 71 21.54 -6.94 -1.54
C THR A 71 22.41 -5.75 -1.90
N GLU A 72 21.93 -4.91 -2.84
CA GLU A 72 22.59 -3.69 -3.29
C GLU A 72 21.57 -2.60 -3.52
N GLY A 73 22.04 -1.35 -3.57
CA GLY A 73 21.19 -0.17 -3.81
C GLY A 73 20.61 0.43 -2.55
N VAL A 74 19.81 1.47 -2.74
CA VAL A 74 19.21 2.26 -1.65
C VAL A 74 17.76 2.61 -1.96
N VAL A 75 16.93 2.70 -0.91
CA VAL A 75 15.59 3.29 -0.97
C VAL A 75 15.61 4.56 -0.15
N ILE A 76 15.11 5.63 -0.73
CA ILE A 76 15.04 6.98 -0.14
C ILE A 76 13.59 7.42 -0.14
N PHE A 77 13.10 7.94 0.97
CA PHE A 77 11.78 8.53 1.11
C PHE A 77 11.93 9.93 1.71
N ASP A 78 11.47 10.96 1.00
CA ASP A 78 11.62 12.37 1.35
C ASP A 78 13.06 12.73 1.77
N GLY A 79 14.03 12.31 0.97
CA GLY A 79 15.45 12.53 1.23
C GLY A 79 16.07 11.65 2.32
N GLN A 80 15.30 10.84 3.03
CA GLN A 80 15.79 9.95 4.08
C GLN A 80 16.00 8.53 3.56
N THR A 81 17.16 7.94 3.83
CA THR A 81 17.44 6.53 3.52
C THR A 81 16.64 5.60 4.44
N ILE A 82 15.82 4.71 3.86
CA ILE A 82 14.90 3.86 4.61
C ILE A 82 15.17 2.34 4.53
N HIS A 83 15.95 1.85 3.56
CA HIS A 83 16.15 0.40 3.31
C HIS A 83 16.82 -0.39 4.46
N LYS A 84 17.32 0.29 5.50
CA LYS A 84 17.85 -0.33 6.73
C LYS A 84 16.90 -0.23 7.91
N ARG A 85 15.78 0.49 7.77
CA ARG A 85 14.78 0.67 8.82
C ARG A 85 13.90 -0.56 8.97
N ARG A 86 13.35 -0.75 10.17
CA ARG A 86 12.36 -1.79 10.46
C ARG A 86 10.96 -1.34 10.00
N PRO A 87 10.01 -2.26 9.74
CA PRO A 87 8.67 -1.90 9.24
C PRO A 87 7.96 -0.82 10.08
N HIS A 88 7.96 -0.91 11.41
CA HIS A 88 7.33 0.10 12.26
C HIS A 88 7.95 1.50 12.09
N GLN A 89 9.27 1.59 11.90
CA GLN A 89 9.96 2.87 11.65
C GLN A 89 9.60 3.46 10.28
N ILE A 90 9.26 2.60 9.31
CA ILE A 90 8.81 3.02 7.98
C ILE A 90 7.38 3.54 8.06
N VAL A 91 6.51 2.89 8.86
CA VAL A 91 5.15 3.41 9.15
C VAL A 91 5.23 4.78 9.82
N GLU A 92 6.12 4.99 10.79
CA GLU A 92 6.33 6.29 11.44
C GLU A 92 6.75 7.40 10.46
N LEU A 93 7.38 7.06 9.33
CA LEU A 93 7.72 8.01 8.26
C LEU A 93 6.53 8.33 7.32
N GLY A 94 5.40 7.64 7.50
CA GLY A 94 4.20 7.82 6.68
C GLY A 94 4.11 6.89 5.47
N ILE A 95 4.73 5.72 5.49
CA ILE A 95 4.52 4.67 4.48
C ILE A 95 3.71 3.55 5.12
N ALA A 96 2.47 3.34 4.64
CA ALA A 96 1.65 2.21 5.03
C ALA A 96 1.51 1.19 3.89
N ARG A 97 1.21 -0.06 4.26
CA ARG A 97 1.02 -1.15 3.29
C ARG A 97 -0.14 -2.04 3.69
N THR A 98 -0.96 -2.44 2.71
CA THR A 98 -1.86 -3.59 2.81
C THR A 98 -1.12 -4.87 2.40
N PHE A 99 -1.67 -6.03 2.75
CA PHE A 99 -1.06 -7.31 2.41
C PHE A 99 -1.96 -8.10 1.44
N GLN A 100 -1.36 -8.92 0.59
CA GLN A 100 -2.07 -9.75 -0.38
C GLN A 100 -3.11 -10.67 0.28
N ILE A 101 -2.78 -11.25 1.43
CA ILE A 101 -3.71 -12.05 2.22
C ILE A 101 -4.38 -11.13 3.25
N VAL A 102 -5.70 -10.93 3.07
CA VAL A 102 -6.52 -10.18 4.03
C VAL A 102 -6.48 -10.86 5.39
N LYS A 103 -5.90 -10.20 6.37
CA LYS A 103 -5.83 -10.70 7.76
C LYS A 103 -6.27 -9.60 8.73
N PRO A 104 -7.57 -9.24 8.74
CA PRO A 104 -8.08 -8.42 9.82
C PRO A 104 -7.96 -9.19 11.14
N PHE A 105 -7.99 -8.49 12.25
CA PHE A 105 -8.19 -9.13 13.55
C PHE A 105 -9.63 -9.65 13.60
N GLY A 106 -9.85 -10.91 13.21
CA GLY A 106 -11.17 -11.49 12.94
C GLY A 106 -12.13 -11.39 14.10
N ASP A 107 -11.64 -11.62 15.32
CA ASP A 107 -12.43 -11.51 16.55
C ASP A 107 -12.81 -10.09 16.96
N MET A 108 -12.17 -9.06 16.36
CA MET A 108 -12.46 -7.67 16.60
C MET A 108 -13.52 -7.14 15.62
N THR A 109 -14.27 -6.12 16.06
CA THR A 109 -15.17 -5.38 15.16
C THR A 109 -14.40 -4.54 14.14
N VAL A 110 -15.08 -4.05 13.11
CA VAL A 110 -14.52 -3.10 12.12
C VAL A 110 -13.96 -1.87 12.82
N ARG A 111 -14.70 -1.30 13.77
CA ARG A 111 -14.26 -0.15 14.57
C ARG A 111 -12.99 -0.47 15.34
N GLU A 112 -12.93 -1.60 16.02
CA GLU A 112 -11.75 -2.00 16.82
C GLU A 112 -10.53 -2.23 15.92
N ASN A 113 -10.72 -2.84 14.76
CA ASN A 113 -9.68 -2.98 13.76
C ASN A 113 -9.13 -1.61 13.32
N THR A 114 -10.01 -0.64 13.02
CA THR A 114 -9.62 0.72 12.61
C THR A 114 -8.87 1.43 13.73
N ILE A 115 -9.38 1.37 14.97
CA ILE A 115 -8.72 1.95 16.15
C ILE A 115 -7.34 1.34 16.38
N SER A 116 -7.14 0.05 16.11
CA SER A 116 -5.83 -0.60 16.26
C SER A 116 -4.74 0.07 15.39
N GLY A 117 -5.10 0.56 14.21
CA GLY A 117 -4.20 1.31 13.33
C GLY A 117 -3.82 2.68 13.91
N LEU A 118 -4.75 3.37 14.57
CA LEU A 118 -4.49 4.66 15.24
C LEU A 118 -3.47 4.54 16.39
N GLY A 119 -3.35 3.36 16.99
CA GLY A 119 -2.39 3.09 18.06
C GLY A 119 -0.95 2.84 17.59
N MET A 120 -0.71 2.60 16.32
CA MET A 120 0.63 2.26 15.79
C MET A 120 1.71 3.30 16.07
N PRO A 121 1.47 4.62 16.01
CA PRO A 121 2.48 5.63 16.34
C PRO A 121 2.90 5.63 17.81
N ILE A 122 2.09 5.03 18.71
CA ILE A 122 2.34 4.99 20.15
C ILE A 122 3.05 3.70 20.54
N TYR A 123 2.88 2.63 19.77
CA TYR A 123 3.51 1.32 19.99
C TYR A 123 4.92 1.29 19.34
N PRO A 124 6.00 0.85 20.01
CA PRO A 124 6.06 0.05 21.25
C PRO A 124 6.45 0.84 22.51
N ARG A 125 5.97 2.07 22.69
CA ARG A 125 6.32 2.87 23.87
C ARG A 125 5.62 2.34 25.12
N TRP A 126 6.27 2.40 26.31
CA TRP A 126 5.68 1.98 27.58
C TRP A 126 4.34 2.67 27.89
N GLN A 127 4.11 3.86 27.32
CA GLN A 127 2.86 4.62 27.42
C GLN A 127 1.66 3.83 26.86
N ALA A 128 1.87 2.92 25.90
CA ALA A 128 0.82 2.08 25.35
C ALA A 128 0.19 1.12 26.37
N LEU A 129 0.92 0.77 27.44
CA LEU A 129 0.44 -0.11 28.51
C LEU A 129 -0.56 0.55 29.45
N VAL A 130 -0.57 1.90 29.49
CA VAL A 130 -1.41 2.69 30.44
C VAL A 130 -2.50 3.47 29.74
N GLN A 131 -2.45 3.60 28.41
CA GLN A 131 -3.36 4.44 27.66
C GLN A 131 -4.60 3.68 27.20
N ARG A 132 -5.78 4.19 27.55
CA ARG A 132 -7.04 3.66 27.02
C ARG A 132 -7.18 4.06 25.55
N TYR A 133 -7.22 3.08 24.65
CA TYR A 133 -7.35 3.32 23.20
C TYR A 133 -8.73 3.81 22.78
N ARG A 134 -9.78 3.60 23.57
CA ARG A 134 -11.13 4.12 23.32
C ARG A 134 -11.31 5.48 24.01
N THR A 135 -10.70 6.50 23.45
CA THR A 135 -10.94 7.90 23.82
C THR A 135 -11.96 8.51 22.85
N PRO A 136 -12.64 9.62 23.21
CA PRO A 136 -13.51 10.33 22.27
C PRO A 136 -12.79 10.68 20.95
N ASP A 137 -11.52 11.08 21.01
CA ASP A 137 -10.73 11.46 19.84
C ASP A 137 -10.45 10.25 18.92
N THR A 138 -10.09 9.09 19.49
CA THR A 138 -9.87 7.86 18.67
C THR A 138 -11.15 7.31 18.08
N LEU A 139 -12.29 7.46 18.79
CA LEU A 139 -13.59 7.08 18.25
C LEU A 139 -13.98 7.99 17.08
N HIS A 140 -13.84 9.31 17.25
CA HIS A 140 -14.13 10.26 16.17
C HIS A 140 -13.24 10.04 14.94
N ALA A 141 -11.92 9.84 15.15
CA ALA A 141 -11.00 9.52 14.07
C ALA A 141 -11.36 8.20 13.35
N SER A 142 -11.73 7.17 14.12
CA SER A 142 -12.20 5.90 13.57
C SER A 142 -13.47 6.07 12.74
N ASP A 143 -14.44 6.85 13.21
CA ASP A 143 -15.68 7.14 12.49
C ASP A 143 -15.41 7.85 11.16
N ALA A 144 -14.51 8.83 11.14
CA ALA A 144 -14.14 9.53 9.92
C ALA A 144 -13.46 8.59 8.89
N ILE A 145 -12.57 7.70 9.34
CA ILE A 145 -11.91 6.71 8.47
C ILE A 145 -12.93 5.70 7.94
N MET A 146 -13.85 5.21 8.79
CA MET A 146 -14.91 4.29 8.37
C MET A 146 -15.88 4.94 7.38
N ALA A 147 -16.20 6.22 7.55
CA ALA A 147 -16.99 6.97 6.59
C ALA A 147 -16.28 7.09 5.24
N LEU A 148 -14.98 7.40 5.24
CA LEU A 148 -14.16 7.50 4.02
C LEU A 148 -14.05 6.17 3.27
N THR A 149 -14.01 5.05 3.99
CA THR A 149 -13.87 3.71 3.43
C THR A 149 -15.21 2.97 3.24
N ASP A 150 -16.34 3.67 3.47
CA ASP A 150 -17.70 3.13 3.35
C ASP A 150 -17.94 1.90 4.26
N LEU A 151 -17.43 1.97 5.49
CA LEU A 151 -17.55 0.92 6.49
C LEU A 151 -18.45 1.30 7.68
N THR A 152 -19.06 2.48 7.68
CA THR A 152 -19.83 3.00 8.83
C THR A 152 -20.98 2.07 9.24
N ALA A 153 -21.71 1.52 8.26
CA ALA A 153 -22.81 0.58 8.52
C ALA A 153 -22.37 -0.74 9.18
N TRP A 154 -21.09 -1.06 9.07
CA TRP A 154 -20.48 -2.31 9.55
C TRP A 154 -19.63 -2.13 10.80
N ALA A 155 -19.64 -0.93 11.42
CA ALA A 155 -18.74 -0.54 12.50
C ALA A 155 -18.65 -1.56 13.64
N GLU A 156 -19.77 -2.12 14.06
CA GLU A 156 -19.87 -3.07 15.18
C GLU A 156 -19.91 -4.54 14.70
N THR A 157 -19.74 -4.79 13.39
CA THR A 157 -19.68 -6.13 12.81
C THR A 157 -18.29 -6.73 13.01
N ARG A 158 -18.20 -8.01 13.30
CA ARG A 158 -16.93 -8.75 13.38
C ARG A 158 -16.25 -8.79 12.00
N ALA A 159 -14.95 -8.58 11.99
CA ALA A 159 -14.19 -8.50 10.75
C ALA A 159 -14.16 -9.82 9.95
N ASP A 160 -14.20 -10.98 10.65
CA ASP A 160 -14.23 -12.31 10.02
C ASP A 160 -15.54 -12.63 9.30
N SER A 161 -16.64 -11.94 9.64
CA SER A 161 -17.95 -12.14 9.02
C SER A 161 -18.20 -11.24 7.80
N LEU A 162 -17.28 -10.33 7.48
CA LEU A 162 -17.41 -9.42 6.35
C LEU A 162 -17.22 -10.15 5.01
N PRO A 163 -17.98 -9.79 3.95
CA PRO A 163 -17.63 -10.10 2.58
C PRO A 163 -16.23 -9.63 2.19
N ILE A 164 -15.59 -10.28 1.22
CA ILE A 164 -14.20 -10.02 0.84
C ILE A 164 -13.97 -8.55 0.44
N GLY A 165 -14.90 -7.93 -0.29
CA GLY A 165 -14.81 -6.52 -0.68
C GLY A 165 -14.75 -5.56 0.53
N LEU A 166 -15.56 -5.83 1.56
CA LEU A 166 -15.53 -5.05 2.80
C LEU A 166 -14.27 -5.34 3.64
N GLN A 167 -13.76 -6.57 3.62
CA GLN A 167 -12.48 -6.89 4.25
C GLN A 167 -11.33 -6.11 3.60
N ARG A 168 -11.30 -5.98 2.25
CA ARG A 168 -10.31 -5.15 1.53
C ARG A 168 -10.41 -3.68 1.94
N ARG A 169 -11.62 -3.13 2.04
CA ARG A 169 -11.85 -1.76 2.54
C ARG A 169 -11.35 -1.60 3.97
N LEU A 170 -11.55 -2.62 4.83
CA LEU A 170 -11.07 -2.60 6.22
C LEU A 170 -9.54 -2.61 6.30
N GLU A 171 -8.83 -3.33 5.45
CA GLU A 171 -7.37 -3.26 5.38
C GLU A 171 -6.89 -1.86 5.00
N ILE A 172 -7.54 -1.22 4.04
CA ILE A 172 -7.25 0.17 3.67
C ILE A 172 -7.54 1.09 4.85
N ALA A 173 -8.68 0.93 5.53
CA ALA A 173 -9.03 1.71 6.72
C ALA A 173 -7.97 1.61 7.83
N ARG A 174 -7.48 0.40 8.09
CA ARG A 174 -6.39 0.17 9.06
C ARG A 174 -5.08 0.84 8.64
N ALA A 175 -4.75 0.78 7.36
CA ALA A 175 -3.58 1.46 6.82
C ALA A 175 -3.73 2.99 6.92
N LEU A 176 -4.90 3.54 6.59
CA LEU A 176 -5.21 4.97 6.71
C LEU A 176 -5.12 5.47 8.15
N ALA A 177 -5.50 4.64 9.11
CA ALA A 177 -5.43 4.97 10.54
C ALA A 177 -3.99 5.26 11.01
N THR A 178 -2.96 4.80 10.29
CA THR A 178 -1.56 5.14 10.60
C THR A 178 -1.14 6.53 10.10
N GLY A 179 -2.00 7.25 9.38
CA GLY A 179 -1.71 8.57 8.81
C GLY A 179 -0.70 8.54 7.65
N PRO A 180 -0.87 7.70 6.63
CA PRO A 180 0.14 7.54 5.59
C PRO A 180 0.17 8.73 4.63
N ARG A 181 1.37 9.06 4.15
CA ARG A 181 1.61 9.94 3.00
C ARG A 181 1.81 9.12 1.71
N LEU A 182 2.26 7.87 1.86
CA LEU A 182 2.39 6.88 0.79
C LEU A 182 1.71 5.59 1.21
N LEU A 183 0.78 5.12 0.38
CA LEU A 183 0.05 3.87 0.58
C LEU A 183 0.49 2.83 -0.47
N LEU A 184 0.94 1.69 -0.01
CA LEU A 184 1.33 0.54 -0.83
C LEU A 184 0.18 -0.48 -0.81
N LEU A 185 -0.45 -0.72 -1.94
CA LEU A 185 -1.55 -1.67 -2.10
C LEU A 185 -1.08 -2.91 -2.87
N ASP A 186 -1.21 -4.08 -2.25
CA ASP A 186 -0.75 -5.35 -2.80
C ASP A 186 -1.95 -6.18 -3.28
N GLU A 187 -2.18 -6.21 -4.59
CA GLU A 187 -3.29 -6.88 -5.28
C GLU A 187 -4.67 -6.58 -4.67
N PRO A 188 -5.04 -5.28 -4.52
CA PRO A 188 -6.26 -4.91 -3.82
C PRO A 188 -7.54 -5.40 -4.50
N ALA A 189 -7.54 -5.62 -5.82
CA ALA A 189 -8.69 -6.09 -6.57
C ALA A 189 -8.82 -7.63 -6.63
N ALA A 190 -7.88 -8.38 -6.03
CA ALA A 190 -7.91 -9.83 -6.08
C ALA A 190 -9.17 -10.41 -5.39
N GLY A 191 -9.90 -11.25 -6.11
CA GLY A 191 -11.13 -11.91 -5.64
C GLY A 191 -12.39 -11.06 -5.65
N LEU A 192 -12.34 -9.83 -6.18
CA LEU A 192 -13.47 -8.93 -6.31
C LEU A 192 -14.21 -9.16 -7.64
N THR A 193 -15.52 -8.95 -7.64
CA THR A 193 -16.32 -8.78 -8.85
C THR A 193 -15.94 -7.47 -9.56
N ALA A 194 -16.31 -7.32 -10.84
CA ALA A 194 -16.03 -6.10 -11.60
C ALA A 194 -16.64 -4.84 -10.95
N SER A 195 -17.83 -4.94 -10.37
CA SER A 195 -18.47 -3.83 -9.65
C SER A 195 -17.71 -3.45 -8.39
N GLU A 196 -17.34 -4.44 -7.56
CA GLU A 196 -16.57 -4.21 -6.32
C GLU A 196 -15.18 -3.63 -6.63
N ALA A 197 -14.54 -4.07 -7.71
CA ALA A 197 -13.26 -3.54 -8.16
C ALA A 197 -13.37 -2.07 -8.58
N GLU A 198 -14.44 -1.68 -9.32
CA GLU A 198 -14.65 -0.27 -9.69
C GLU A 198 -14.96 0.61 -8.47
N GLU A 199 -15.75 0.13 -7.51
CA GLU A 199 -15.98 0.84 -6.25
C GLU A 199 -14.67 1.02 -5.45
N LEU A 200 -13.82 -0.01 -5.43
CA LEU A 200 -12.51 0.07 -4.80
C LEU A 200 -11.59 1.05 -5.54
N ALA A 201 -11.62 1.05 -6.87
CA ALA A 201 -10.87 2.01 -7.69
C ALA A 201 -11.30 3.45 -7.38
N GLN A 202 -12.60 3.68 -7.21
CA GLN A 202 -13.13 5.00 -6.83
C GLN A 202 -12.65 5.44 -5.43
N LEU A 203 -12.64 4.52 -4.45
CA LEU A 203 -12.05 4.78 -3.14
C LEU A 203 -10.58 5.18 -3.28
N ILE A 204 -9.77 4.43 -4.04
CA ILE A 204 -8.35 4.70 -4.24
C ILE A 204 -8.13 6.07 -4.91
N ARG A 205 -8.95 6.44 -5.92
CA ARG A 205 -8.92 7.78 -6.53
C ARG A 205 -9.25 8.89 -5.51
N THR A 206 -10.24 8.67 -4.66
CA THR A 206 -10.63 9.60 -3.59
C THR A 206 -9.49 9.82 -2.61
N LEU A 207 -8.82 8.76 -2.17
CA LEU A 207 -7.66 8.85 -1.29
C LEU A 207 -6.50 9.63 -1.94
N ASN A 208 -6.25 9.38 -3.22
CA ASN A 208 -5.22 10.10 -3.95
C ASN A 208 -5.57 11.59 -4.11
N ALA A 209 -6.84 11.93 -4.39
CA ALA A 209 -7.31 13.32 -4.46
C ALA A 209 -7.18 14.05 -3.10
N GLN A 210 -7.16 13.33 -1.98
CA GLN A 210 -6.86 13.89 -0.65
C GLN A 210 -5.35 14.03 -0.37
N GLY A 211 -4.48 13.77 -1.35
CA GLY A 211 -3.04 13.98 -1.24
C GLY A 211 -2.23 12.75 -0.84
N ILE A 212 -2.84 11.58 -0.70
CA ILE A 212 -2.11 10.34 -0.44
C ILE A 212 -1.51 9.83 -1.75
N SER A 213 -0.19 9.68 -1.80
CA SER A 213 0.48 9.00 -2.92
C SER A 213 0.24 7.49 -2.83
N ILE A 214 0.04 6.82 -3.95
CA ILE A 214 -0.34 5.41 -3.94
C ILE A 214 0.53 4.63 -4.93
N ILE A 215 1.02 3.47 -4.51
CA ILE A 215 1.62 2.47 -5.40
C ILE A 215 0.80 1.19 -5.28
N VAL A 216 0.34 0.68 -6.42
CA VAL A 216 -0.48 -0.53 -6.50
C VAL A 216 0.29 -1.62 -7.22
N ILE A 217 0.48 -2.79 -6.60
CA ILE A 217 0.82 -4.01 -7.34
C ILE A 217 -0.47 -4.61 -7.87
N GLU A 218 -0.49 -4.92 -9.16
CA GLU A 218 -1.61 -5.62 -9.79
C GLU A 218 -1.14 -6.57 -10.90
N HIS A 219 -1.90 -7.62 -11.09
CA HIS A 219 -1.80 -8.50 -12.24
C HIS A 219 -3.00 -8.32 -13.19
N ASN A 220 -4.11 -7.73 -12.71
CA ASN A 220 -5.26 -7.37 -13.53
C ASN A 220 -4.94 -6.09 -14.32
N MET A 221 -4.60 -6.28 -15.61
CA MET A 221 -4.23 -5.18 -16.52
C MET A 221 -5.37 -4.17 -16.67
N THR A 222 -6.61 -4.62 -16.78
CA THR A 222 -7.77 -3.73 -16.95
C THR A 222 -7.93 -2.81 -15.76
N PHE A 223 -7.83 -3.35 -14.54
CA PHE A 223 -7.90 -2.58 -13.32
C PHE A 223 -6.73 -1.58 -13.22
N ALA A 224 -5.50 -2.04 -13.43
CA ALA A 224 -4.31 -1.19 -13.36
C ALA A 224 -4.34 -0.05 -14.39
N MET A 225 -4.70 -0.35 -15.65
CA MET A 225 -4.79 0.63 -16.73
C MET A 225 -5.90 1.66 -16.49
N GLY A 226 -7.02 1.28 -15.88
CA GLY A 226 -8.12 2.18 -15.56
C GLY A 226 -7.89 3.05 -14.32
N LEU A 227 -7.00 2.63 -13.42
CA LEU A 227 -6.77 3.28 -12.14
C LEU A 227 -5.53 4.19 -12.12
N CYS A 228 -4.43 3.75 -12.73
CA CYS A 228 -3.11 4.34 -12.52
C CYS A 228 -2.83 5.52 -13.46
N HIS A 229 -2.15 6.55 -12.97
CA HIS A 229 -1.65 7.66 -13.78
C HIS A 229 -0.38 7.30 -14.53
N ARG A 230 0.44 6.42 -13.94
CA ARG A 230 1.69 5.91 -14.49
C ARG A 230 1.83 4.44 -14.15
N ILE A 231 2.42 3.68 -15.06
CA ILE A 231 2.67 2.24 -14.90
C ILE A 231 4.16 1.97 -15.05
N VAL A 232 4.66 1.06 -14.24
CA VAL A 232 5.99 0.46 -14.33
C VAL A 232 5.81 -1.03 -14.49
N VAL A 233 6.44 -1.60 -15.51
CA VAL A 233 6.40 -3.04 -15.80
C VAL A 233 7.70 -3.67 -15.37
N LEU A 234 7.58 -4.62 -14.45
CA LEU A 234 8.69 -5.43 -13.96
C LEU A 234 8.61 -6.83 -14.60
N ALA A 235 9.71 -7.31 -15.16
CA ALA A 235 9.83 -8.67 -15.66
C ALA A 235 11.24 -9.19 -15.35
N GLN A 236 11.34 -10.45 -14.89
CA GLN A 236 12.60 -11.11 -14.54
C GLN A 236 13.54 -10.27 -13.63
N GLY A 237 12.93 -9.49 -12.73
CA GLY A 237 13.65 -8.63 -11.78
C GLY A 237 14.11 -7.28 -12.33
N GLU A 238 13.81 -6.92 -13.57
CA GLU A 238 14.18 -5.66 -14.23
C GLU A 238 12.95 -4.85 -14.65
N ILE A 239 13.07 -3.53 -14.68
CA ILE A 239 12.04 -2.67 -15.29
C ILE A 239 12.22 -2.72 -16.81
N ILE A 240 11.21 -3.26 -17.51
CA ILE A 240 11.23 -3.39 -18.97
C ILE A 240 10.50 -2.24 -19.67
N ALA A 241 9.54 -1.60 -19.01
CA ALA A 241 8.81 -0.45 -19.54
C ALA A 241 8.28 0.43 -18.41
N GLN A 242 8.07 1.72 -18.71
CA GLN A 242 7.36 2.65 -17.83
C GLN A 242 6.77 3.79 -18.63
N GLY A 243 5.58 4.27 -18.24
CA GLY A 243 4.91 5.37 -18.94
C GLY A 243 3.46 5.50 -18.52
N SER A 244 2.67 6.22 -19.32
CA SER A 244 1.22 6.24 -19.18
C SER A 244 0.62 4.87 -19.49
N PRO A 245 -0.61 4.56 -19.03
CA PRO A 245 -1.31 3.32 -19.38
C PRO A 245 -1.31 3.05 -20.89
N ASP A 246 -1.57 4.08 -21.72
CA ASP A 246 -1.60 3.93 -23.17
C ASP A 246 -0.23 3.60 -23.78
N GLN A 247 0.85 4.21 -23.26
CA GLN A 247 2.20 3.90 -23.72
C GLN A 247 2.60 2.46 -23.38
N VAL A 248 2.29 2.01 -22.19
CA VAL A 248 2.63 0.66 -21.70
C VAL A 248 1.83 -0.41 -22.44
N ARG A 249 0.55 -0.15 -22.74
CA ARG A 249 -0.33 -1.07 -23.47
C ARG A 249 0.20 -1.45 -24.84
N HIS A 250 0.90 -0.55 -25.52
CA HIS A 250 1.40 -0.72 -26.89
C HIS A 250 2.89 -1.04 -26.96
N ASP A 251 3.56 -1.22 -25.81
CA ASP A 251 4.98 -1.56 -25.77
C ASP A 251 5.16 -3.05 -26.07
N GLU A 252 5.86 -3.38 -27.17
CA GLU A 252 6.11 -4.75 -27.61
C GLU A 252 6.82 -5.60 -26.54
N ARG A 253 7.69 -5.00 -25.73
CA ARG A 253 8.41 -5.70 -24.65
C ARG A 253 7.40 -6.15 -23.57
N VAL A 254 6.38 -5.35 -23.30
CA VAL A 254 5.31 -5.68 -22.36
C VAL A 254 4.45 -6.80 -22.93
N ILE A 255 4.01 -6.67 -24.18
CA ILE A 255 3.20 -7.68 -24.84
C ILE A 255 3.92 -9.04 -24.82
N ASN A 256 5.19 -9.06 -25.21
CA ASN A 256 5.99 -10.30 -25.23
C ASN A 256 6.21 -10.90 -23.84
N ALA A 257 6.37 -10.07 -22.78
CA ALA A 257 6.55 -10.54 -21.41
C ALA A 257 5.29 -11.23 -20.84
N TYR A 258 4.09 -10.89 -21.34
CA TYR A 258 2.86 -11.55 -20.93
C TYR A 258 2.50 -12.75 -21.83
N LEU A 259 2.70 -12.66 -23.14
CA LEU A 259 2.42 -13.77 -24.07
C LEU A 259 3.33 -14.99 -23.85
N GLY A 260 4.61 -14.74 -23.47
CA GLY A 260 5.56 -15.81 -23.19
C GLY A 260 5.27 -16.63 -21.92
N GLN A 261 4.24 -16.26 -21.12
CA GLN A 261 3.78 -17.06 -19.98
C GLN A 261 2.63 -18.00 -20.33
N GLU A 262 1.77 -17.65 -21.28
CA GLU A 262 0.67 -18.56 -21.71
C GLU A 262 1.22 -19.86 -22.30
N ASP A 263 2.41 -19.82 -22.92
CA ASP A 263 3.10 -20.99 -23.45
C ASP A 263 3.86 -21.84 -22.40
N ALA A 264 4.10 -21.29 -21.19
CA ALA A 264 4.84 -21.98 -20.12
C ALA A 264 3.93 -22.69 -19.11
N ASP A 265 2.65 -22.32 -19.05
CA ASP A 265 1.64 -22.90 -18.17
C ASP A 265 0.71 -23.90 -18.91
N ALA A 266 0.96 -24.17 -20.21
CA ALA A 266 0.26 -25.14 -21.04
C ALA A 266 1.09 -26.45 -21.17
#